data_0ed7b73fe00c40822793bdbdc0623007
#
_entry.id   0ed7b73fe00c40822793bdbdc0623007
#
_cell.length_a   1.000
_cell.length_b   1.000
_cell.length_c   1.000
_cell.angle_alpha   90.00
_cell.angle_beta   90.00
_cell.angle_gamma   90.00
#
_symmetry.space_group_name_H-M   'P 1'
#
loop_
_entity.id
_entity.type
_entity.pdbx_description
1 polymer ?
#
loop_
_entity_poly.entity_id
_entity_poly.type
_entity_poly.pdbx_seq_one_letter_code
_entity_poly.pdbx_strand_id
1 'polypeptide(L)'
;AWFLVVFEAFPVIGLTLRAVTMWNLDCAVPAPVTEAVTGLRAVVFIPTYNEPVEGIAPTIAAASVLEPAHETWVLDDGDRPWVRELCDSYGVRYVRRDEHTHAKAGNMNHALDLMYAEAESGAEPIDIVAVLDCDHVPLPHFLTATLGWFHDPKLALVQGPQTYYNSGAFDDDGDTGDQGVFFHVQLPARHWDGAGPFWCGSTSLIRVSALREVGGISTETIVEDMHTTLKLIRGGWKTAYHHQVLALGLAPDTPEQYLLQRRRWGMGSMQVLVHERLWAAKKWLSWRNFYEYLNGTVW
;
A
#
# COMPACT_ATOMS: atom_id res chain seq x y z
N ALA A 1 -15.74 -37.29 15.56
CA ALA A 1 -16.60 -36.27 16.14
C ALA A 1 -15.81 -35.02 16.58
N TRP A 2 -14.80 -35.13 17.48
CA TRP A 2 -14.05 -33.98 17.99
C TRP A 2 -13.27 -33.22 16.90
N PHE A 3 -12.71 -33.91 15.91
CA PHE A 3 -12.03 -33.29 14.78
C PHE A 3 -12.97 -32.36 13.98
N LEU A 4 -14.18 -32.79 13.75
CA LEU A 4 -15.21 -32.01 13.07
C LEU A 4 -15.58 -30.76 13.87
N VAL A 5 -15.75 -30.90 15.18
CA VAL A 5 -16.07 -29.77 16.08
C VAL A 5 -14.97 -28.71 16.06
N VAL A 6 -13.71 -29.12 16.08
CA VAL A 6 -12.57 -28.17 15.99
C VAL A 6 -12.55 -27.47 14.62
N PHE A 7 -12.82 -28.21 13.54
CA PHE A 7 -12.86 -27.64 12.20
C PHE A 7 -14.00 -26.64 11.99
N GLU A 8 -15.20 -26.93 12.56
CA GLU A 8 -16.37 -26.04 12.51
C GLU A 8 -16.23 -24.84 13.47
N ALA A 9 -15.56 -25.02 14.60
CA ALA A 9 -15.34 -23.94 15.55
C ALA A 9 -14.41 -22.85 14.98
N PHE A 10 -13.45 -23.21 14.14
CA PHE A 10 -12.48 -22.27 13.57
C PHE A 10 -13.14 -21.16 12.73
N PRO A 11 -13.98 -21.46 11.70
CA PRO A 11 -14.66 -20.43 10.93
C PRO A 11 -15.67 -19.62 11.77
N VAL A 12 -16.34 -20.24 12.75
CA VAL A 12 -17.25 -19.53 13.65
C VAL A 12 -16.50 -18.50 14.50
N ILE A 13 -15.36 -18.86 15.05
CA ILE A 13 -14.49 -17.94 15.80
C ILE A 13 -14.01 -16.82 14.86
N GLY A 14 -13.54 -17.15 13.67
CA GLY A 14 -13.09 -16.17 12.67
C GLY A 14 -14.19 -15.18 12.28
N LEU A 15 -15.40 -15.66 12.00
CA LEU A 15 -16.56 -14.82 11.70
C LEU A 15 -16.96 -13.92 12.88
N THR A 16 -16.93 -14.46 14.10
CA THR A 16 -17.25 -13.69 15.32
C THR A 16 -16.23 -12.57 15.55
N LEU A 17 -14.94 -12.88 15.41
CA LEU A 17 -13.88 -11.88 15.51
C LEU A 17 -14.03 -10.80 14.42
N ARG A 18 -14.32 -11.21 13.19
CA ARG A 18 -14.57 -10.28 12.08
C ARG A 18 -15.80 -9.40 12.35
N ALA A 19 -16.89 -9.94 12.86
CA ALA A 19 -18.06 -9.16 13.26
C ALA A 19 -17.73 -8.14 14.36
N VAL A 20 -16.89 -8.50 15.33
CA VAL A 20 -16.44 -7.58 16.39
C VAL A 20 -15.56 -6.46 15.81
N THR A 21 -14.65 -6.77 14.89
CA THR A 21 -13.79 -5.76 14.26
C THR A 21 -14.56 -4.82 13.34
N MET A 22 -15.62 -5.31 12.72
CA MET A 22 -16.52 -4.52 11.84
C MET A 22 -17.67 -3.85 12.59
N TRP A 23 -17.73 -3.93 13.93
CA TRP A 23 -18.85 -3.42 14.73
C TRP A 23 -19.09 -1.91 14.58
N ASN A 24 -18.04 -1.14 14.30
CA ASN A 24 -18.08 0.31 14.16
C ASN A 24 -17.80 0.75 12.72
N LEU A 25 -18.58 0.29 11.75
CA LEU A 25 -18.47 0.76 10.36
C LEU A 25 -18.68 2.27 10.20
N ASP A 26 -19.48 2.89 11.10
CA ASP A 26 -19.72 4.34 11.12
C ASP A 26 -18.53 5.16 11.65
N CYS A 27 -17.49 4.51 12.14
CA CYS A 27 -16.25 5.17 12.59
C CYS A 27 -15.25 5.42 11.46
N ALA A 28 -15.67 5.38 10.19
CA ALA A 28 -14.85 5.88 9.10
C ALA A 28 -14.51 7.35 9.41
N VAL A 29 -13.27 7.59 9.80
CA VAL A 29 -12.80 8.95 10.09
C VAL A 29 -12.95 9.75 8.81
N PRO A 30 -13.72 10.86 8.81
CA PRO A 30 -13.82 11.72 7.64
C PRO A 30 -12.42 12.13 7.21
N ALA A 31 -12.17 12.11 5.91
CA ALA A 31 -10.94 12.69 5.40
C ALA A 31 -10.81 14.12 5.96
N PRO A 32 -9.64 14.50 6.48
CA PRO A 32 -9.45 15.87 6.91
C PRO A 32 -9.77 16.79 5.73
N VAL A 33 -10.48 17.88 5.98
CA VAL A 33 -10.74 18.89 4.96
C VAL A 33 -9.41 19.34 4.40
N THR A 34 -9.23 19.12 3.12
CA THR A 34 -7.99 19.39 2.40
C THR A 34 -7.83 20.89 2.14
N GLU A 35 -7.52 21.65 3.15
CA GLU A 35 -6.61 22.76 2.89
C GLU A 35 -5.26 22.10 2.63
N ALA A 36 -4.74 22.27 1.42
CA ALA A 36 -3.46 21.72 1.03
C ALA A 36 -2.46 21.99 2.16
N VAL A 37 -1.79 20.95 2.66
CA VAL A 37 -0.70 21.14 3.62
C VAL A 37 0.37 21.89 2.88
N THR A 38 0.34 23.21 3.00
CA THR A 38 1.31 24.10 2.36
C THR A 38 2.68 23.76 2.93
N GLY A 39 3.57 23.31 2.06
CA GLY A 39 4.97 23.07 2.40
C GLY A 39 5.43 21.61 2.43
N LEU A 40 4.57 20.60 2.29
CA LEU A 40 5.02 19.21 2.11
C LEU A 40 5.39 18.97 0.64
N ARG A 41 6.61 18.47 0.41
CA ARG A 41 7.04 18.01 -0.90
C ARG A 41 6.73 16.53 -1.07
N ALA A 42 6.07 16.20 -2.16
CA ALA A 42 5.70 14.82 -2.48
C ALA A 42 6.45 14.32 -3.73
N VAL A 43 6.71 13.02 -3.75
CA VAL A 43 7.12 12.26 -4.94
C VAL A 43 6.17 11.09 -5.15
N VAL A 44 5.85 10.81 -6.41
CA VAL A 44 5.08 9.61 -6.81
C VAL A 44 6.06 8.56 -7.32
N PHE A 45 6.11 7.39 -6.68
CA PHE A 45 6.87 6.23 -7.13
C PHE A 45 5.97 5.28 -7.93
N ILE A 46 6.43 4.92 -9.12
CA ILE A 46 5.80 3.93 -10.00
C ILE A 46 6.80 2.80 -10.26
N PRO A 47 6.87 1.79 -9.38
CA PRO A 47 7.75 0.64 -9.59
C PRO A 47 7.21 -0.24 -10.73
N THR A 48 8.11 -0.67 -11.62
CA THR A 48 7.79 -1.50 -12.79
C THR A 48 8.94 -2.46 -13.09
N TYR A 49 8.65 -3.56 -13.77
CA TYR A 49 9.65 -4.59 -14.13
C TYR A 49 9.50 -5.07 -15.58
N ASN A 50 8.39 -5.71 -15.94
CA ASN A 50 8.18 -6.33 -17.25
C ASN A 50 6.81 -6.06 -17.86
N GLU A 51 6.06 -5.14 -17.28
CA GLU A 51 4.74 -4.79 -17.76
C GLU A 51 4.81 -4.13 -19.16
N PRO A 52 3.81 -4.37 -20.02
CA PRO A 52 3.76 -3.77 -21.34
C PRO A 52 3.41 -2.28 -21.30
N VAL A 53 3.64 -1.59 -22.41
CA VAL A 53 3.41 -0.14 -22.52
C VAL A 53 1.96 0.25 -22.21
N GLU A 54 1.00 -0.57 -22.61
CA GLU A 54 -0.43 -0.35 -22.39
C GLU A 54 -0.80 -0.34 -20.89
N GLY A 55 -0.04 -1.05 -20.08
CA GLY A 55 -0.23 -1.08 -18.62
C GLY A 55 0.36 0.14 -17.92
N ILE A 56 1.57 0.58 -18.35
CA ILE A 56 2.32 1.61 -17.61
C ILE A 56 2.07 3.03 -18.12
N ALA A 57 1.86 3.22 -19.42
CA ALA A 57 1.76 4.56 -20.02
C ALA A 57 0.58 5.39 -19.47
N PRO A 58 -0.63 4.83 -19.24
CA PRO A 58 -1.73 5.59 -18.65
C PRO A 58 -1.41 6.06 -17.22
N THR A 59 -0.72 5.24 -16.43
CA THR A 59 -0.33 5.58 -15.05
C THR A 59 0.69 6.71 -15.04
N ILE A 60 1.73 6.66 -15.89
CA ILE A 60 2.73 7.73 -16.02
C ILE A 60 2.06 9.03 -16.46
N ALA A 61 1.23 8.97 -17.50
CA ALA A 61 0.53 10.13 -18.04
C ALA A 61 -0.34 10.82 -16.98
N ALA A 62 -1.13 10.03 -16.23
CA ALA A 62 -1.99 10.57 -15.18
C ALA A 62 -1.19 11.10 -13.99
N ALA A 63 -0.14 10.38 -13.58
CA ALA A 63 0.71 10.79 -12.45
C ALA A 63 1.48 12.08 -12.76
N SER A 64 1.91 12.31 -13.99
CA SER A 64 2.70 13.50 -14.36
C SER A 64 1.94 14.84 -14.24
N VAL A 65 0.61 14.79 -14.18
CA VAL A 65 -0.25 15.99 -14.14
C VAL A 65 -1.04 16.15 -12.83
N LEU A 66 -0.71 15.38 -11.80
CA LEU A 66 -1.37 15.51 -10.50
C LEU A 66 -1.04 16.85 -9.83
N GLU A 67 -2.00 17.35 -9.06
CA GLU A 67 -1.84 18.53 -8.21
C GLU A 67 -1.83 18.14 -6.72
N PRO A 68 -1.05 18.83 -5.86
CA PRO A 68 -0.14 19.95 -6.16
C PRO A 68 1.16 19.54 -6.85
N ALA A 69 2.01 20.51 -7.18
CA ALA A 69 3.32 20.28 -7.79
C ALA A 69 4.12 19.23 -7.00
N HIS A 70 4.65 18.26 -7.70
CA HIS A 70 5.34 17.10 -7.15
C HIS A 70 6.36 16.57 -8.17
N GLU A 71 7.12 15.57 -7.78
CA GLU A 71 7.95 14.78 -8.70
C GLU A 71 7.29 13.42 -8.97
N THR A 72 7.47 12.89 -10.18
CA THR A 72 7.08 11.51 -10.51
C THR A 72 8.31 10.73 -10.93
N TRP A 73 8.57 9.61 -10.25
CA TRP A 73 9.72 8.73 -10.51
C TRP A 73 9.23 7.35 -10.94
N VAL A 74 9.63 6.94 -12.12
CA VAL A 74 9.38 5.58 -12.64
C VAL A 74 10.59 4.73 -12.31
N LEU A 75 10.38 3.70 -11.49
CA LEU A 75 11.42 2.83 -10.97
C LEU A 75 11.46 1.55 -11.80
N ASP A 76 12.31 1.51 -12.84
CA ASP A 76 12.32 0.42 -13.82
C ASP A 76 13.36 -0.63 -13.52
N ASP A 77 12.96 -1.76 -12.96
CA ASP A 77 13.79 -2.95 -12.76
C ASP A 77 14.01 -3.74 -14.06
N GLY A 78 13.32 -3.41 -15.15
CA GLY A 78 13.45 -4.06 -16.44
C GLY A 78 14.56 -3.49 -17.34
N ASP A 79 15.14 -2.33 -16.98
CA ASP A 79 16.13 -1.58 -17.78
C ASP A 79 15.71 -1.42 -19.24
N ARG A 80 14.47 -0.93 -19.45
CA ARG A 80 13.83 -0.88 -20.77
C ARG A 80 14.02 0.49 -21.42
N PRO A 81 14.70 0.59 -22.59
CA PRO A 81 14.92 1.87 -23.27
C PRO A 81 13.62 2.63 -23.59
N TRP A 82 12.57 1.92 -23.99
CA TRP A 82 11.28 2.53 -24.30
C TRP A 82 10.58 3.13 -23.07
N VAL A 83 10.79 2.58 -21.86
CA VAL A 83 10.28 3.20 -20.62
C VAL A 83 10.98 4.52 -20.36
N ARG A 84 12.29 4.58 -20.59
CA ARG A 84 13.06 5.84 -20.48
C ARG A 84 12.52 6.89 -21.45
N GLU A 85 12.35 6.53 -22.72
CA GLU A 85 11.79 7.42 -23.77
C GLU A 85 10.39 7.91 -23.37
N LEU A 86 9.57 7.03 -22.79
CA LEU A 86 8.25 7.38 -22.30
C LEU A 86 8.35 8.38 -21.12
N CYS A 87 9.23 8.16 -20.17
CA CYS A 87 9.47 9.09 -19.06
C CYS A 87 9.92 10.47 -19.57
N ASP A 88 10.83 10.51 -20.51
CA ASP A 88 11.31 11.75 -21.12
C ASP A 88 10.18 12.53 -21.79
N SER A 89 9.25 11.82 -22.45
CA SER A 89 8.09 12.43 -23.14
C SER A 89 7.08 13.10 -22.19
N TYR A 90 6.98 12.61 -20.95
CA TYR A 90 6.11 13.17 -19.91
C TYR A 90 6.85 14.06 -18.89
N GLY A 91 8.16 14.23 -19.06
CA GLY A 91 8.97 15.02 -18.13
C GLY A 91 9.06 14.42 -16.73
N VAL A 92 8.95 13.09 -16.61
CA VAL A 92 9.07 12.35 -15.35
C VAL A 92 10.44 11.70 -15.23
N ARG A 93 10.89 11.47 -14.01
CA ARG A 93 12.21 10.91 -13.76
C ARG A 93 12.23 9.41 -13.96
N TYR A 94 13.17 8.93 -14.78
CA TYR A 94 13.46 7.50 -14.94
C TYR A 94 14.56 7.10 -13.94
N VAL A 95 14.32 6.05 -13.16
CA VAL A 95 15.27 5.48 -12.20
C VAL A 95 15.46 4.02 -12.51
N ARG A 96 16.70 3.57 -12.60
CA ARG A 96 17.09 2.16 -12.69
C ARG A 96 18.13 1.83 -11.64
N ARG A 97 18.32 0.56 -11.36
CA ARG A 97 19.39 0.04 -10.50
C ARG A 97 20.12 -1.11 -11.19
N ASP A 98 21.34 -1.37 -10.77
CA ASP A 98 22.15 -2.47 -11.34
C ASP A 98 21.87 -3.81 -10.64
N GLU A 99 21.50 -3.80 -9.34
CA GLU A 99 21.19 -4.98 -8.56
C GLU A 99 19.67 -5.11 -8.35
N HIS A 100 19.09 -6.23 -8.80
CA HIS A 100 17.64 -6.47 -8.76
C HIS A 100 17.22 -7.31 -7.54
N THR A 101 17.93 -7.20 -6.40
CA THR A 101 17.57 -7.89 -5.17
C THR A 101 16.28 -7.35 -4.56
N HIS A 102 15.51 -8.21 -3.90
CA HIS A 102 14.27 -7.85 -3.17
C HIS A 102 13.15 -7.24 -4.01
N ALA A 103 13.13 -7.49 -5.34
CA ALA A 103 12.04 -7.09 -6.24
C ALA A 103 11.54 -5.64 -5.98
N LYS A 104 10.22 -5.42 -5.86
CA LYS A 104 9.60 -4.10 -5.66
C LYS A 104 10.14 -3.36 -4.44
N ALA A 105 10.29 -4.05 -3.30
CA ALA A 105 10.82 -3.43 -2.07
C ALA A 105 12.25 -2.90 -2.25
N GLY A 106 13.13 -3.70 -2.87
CA GLY A 106 14.50 -3.28 -3.15
C GLY A 106 14.57 -2.13 -4.16
N ASN A 107 13.69 -2.13 -5.16
CA ASN A 107 13.61 -1.05 -6.15
C ASN A 107 13.18 0.28 -5.49
N MET A 108 12.16 0.25 -4.64
CA MET A 108 11.74 1.45 -3.91
C MET A 108 12.79 1.89 -2.86
N ASN A 109 13.47 0.96 -2.18
CA ASN A 109 14.55 1.32 -1.25
C ASN A 109 15.70 2.01 -1.96
N HIS A 110 16.08 1.54 -3.16
CA HIS A 110 17.08 2.23 -3.99
C HIS A 110 16.67 3.67 -4.31
N ALA A 111 15.40 3.90 -4.65
CA ALA A 111 14.89 5.24 -4.88
C ALA A 111 14.90 6.11 -3.60
N LEU A 112 14.59 5.53 -2.44
CA LEU A 112 14.70 6.21 -1.14
C LEU A 112 16.16 6.60 -0.84
N ASP A 113 17.12 5.71 -1.10
CA ASP A 113 18.55 5.99 -0.90
C ASP A 113 19.03 7.14 -1.80
N LEU A 114 18.57 7.20 -3.06
CA LEU A 114 18.84 8.33 -3.95
C LEU A 114 18.28 9.64 -3.39
N MET A 115 17.03 9.63 -2.90
CA MET A 115 16.41 10.80 -2.27
C MET A 115 17.19 11.28 -1.04
N TYR A 116 17.66 10.36 -0.20
CA TYR A 116 18.47 10.70 0.98
C TYR A 116 19.81 11.32 0.58
N ALA A 117 20.50 10.73 -0.41
CA ALA A 117 21.76 11.24 -0.91
C ALA A 117 21.62 12.65 -1.54
N GLU A 118 20.55 12.88 -2.29
CA GLU A 118 20.26 14.20 -2.88
C GLU A 118 19.99 15.25 -1.79
N ALA A 119 19.21 14.91 -0.77
CA ALA A 119 18.98 15.82 0.37
C ALA A 119 20.25 16.13 1.16
N GLU A 120 21.13 15.15 1.35
CA GLU A 120 22.44 15.33 1.98
C GLU A 120 23.38 16.20 1.11
N SER A 121 23.17 16.21 -0.20
CA SER A 121 23.89 17.06 -1.17
C SER A 121 23.32 18.48 -1.29
N GLY A 122 22.27 18.81 -0.52
CA GLY A 122 21.69 20.14 -0.46
C GLY A 122 20.41 20.34 -1.28
N ALA A 123 19.86 19.28 -1.88
CA ALA A 123 18.51 19.35 -2.45
C ALA A 123 17.46 19.51 -1.34
N GLU A 124 16.36 20.15 -1.66
CA GLU A 124 15.23 20.22 -0.72
C GLU A 124 14.69 18.81 -0.45
N PRO A 125 14.53 18.40 0.83
CA PRO A 125 14.07 17.07 1.16
C PRO A 125 12.64 16.82 0.69
N ILE A 126 12.35 15.58 0.33
CA ILE A 126 11.00 15.10 0.06
C ILE A 126 10.42 14.56 1.36
N ASP A 127 9.18 14.95 1.66
CA ASP A 127 8.50 14.60 2.90
C ASP A 127 7.64 13.35 2.77
N ILE A 128 7.01 13.18 1.60
CA ILE A 128 5.99 12.16 1.34
C ILE A 128 6.32 11.41 0.06
N VAL A 129 6.27 10.08 0.13
CA VAL A 129 6.26 9.20 -1.03
C VAL A 129 4.85 8.68 -1.25
N ALA A 130 4.28 8.97 -2.40
CA ALA A 130 3.07 8.32 -2.89
C ALA A 130 3.48 7.09 -3.73
N VAL A 131 2.80 5.96 -3.55
CA VAL A 131 3.11 4.73 -4.27
C VAL A 131 1.92 4.30 -5.11
N LEU A 132 2.18 4.09 -6.39
CA LEU A 132 1.23 3.55 -7.36
C LEU A 132 1.85 2.35 -8.05
N ASP A 133 1.12 1.22 -8.12
CA ASP A 133 1.51 0.16 -9.04
C ASP A 133 1.42 0.68 -10.47
N CYS A 134 2.23 0.13 -11.37
CA CYS A 134 2.36 0.65 -12.73
C CYS A 134 1.07 0.52 -13.56
N ASP A 135 0.12 -0.28 -13.11
CA ASP A 135 -1.21 -0.49 -13.68
C ASP A 135 -2.34 0.21 -12.89
N HIS A 136 -2.00 1.11 -11.97
CA HIS A 136 -2.95 1.89 -11.17
C HIS A 136 -2.93 3.36 -11.59
N VAL A 137 -3.90 3.74 -12.42
CA VAL A 137 -4.05 5.10 -12.94
C VAL A 137 -4.64 6.01 -11.88
N PRO A 138 -3.91 7.01 -11.37
CA PRO A 138 -4.42 7.91 -10.35
C PRO A 138 -5.49 8.85 -10.90
N LEU A 139 -6.46 9.17 -10.05
CA LEU A 139 -7.45 10.21 -10.32
C LEU A 139 -6.85 11.60 -9.98
N PRO A 140 -7.32 12.68 -10.63
CA PRO A 140 -6.74 14.01 -10.48
C PRO A 140 -6.65 14.51 -9.03
N HIS A 141 -7.51 14.05 -8.15
CA HIS A 141 -7.57 14.44 -6.74
C HIS A 141 -6.69 13.55 -5.81
N PHE A 142 -5.90 12.64 -6.34
CA PHE A 142 -5.13 11.67 -5.54
C PHE A 142 -4.28 12.34 -4.45
N LEU A 143 -3.42 13.29 -4.82
CA LEU A 143 -2.57 13.98 -3.84
C LEU A 143 -3.34 15.03 -3.03
N THR A 144 -4.22 15.80 -3.67
CA THR A 144 -5.00 16.84 -2.96
C THR A 144 -5.91 16.27 -1.90
N ALA A 145 -6.49 15.09 -2.11
CA ALA A 145 -7.35 14.42 -1.14
C ALA A 145 -6.57 13.79 0.03
N THR A 146 -5.29 13.49 -0.16
CA THR A 146 -4.54 12.66 0.80
C THR A 146 -3.46 13.41 1.58
N LEU A 147 -2.83 14.43 1.01
CA LEU A 147 -1.76 15.16 1.69
C LEU A 147 -2.22 15.81 3.00
N GLY A 148 -3.48 16.25 3.09
CA GLY A 148 -4.05 16.83 4.31
C GLY A 148 -3.99 15.93 5.54
N TRP A 149 -3.96 14.62 5.38
CA TRP A 149 -3.80 13.68 6.49
C TRP A 149 -2.49 13.86 7.26
N PHE A 150 -1.43 14.30 6.58
CA PHE A 150 -0.09 14.45 7.16
C PHE A 150 0.08 15.72 8.03
N HIS A 151 -1.00 16.46 8.33
CA HIS A 151 -1.03 17.44 9.43
C HIS A 151 -0.75 16.78 10.79
N ASP A 152 -1.14 15.51 10.98
CA ASP A 152 -0.70 14.74 12.14
C ASP A 152 0.77 14.33 11.95
N PRO A 153 1.71 14.87 12.74
CA PRO A 153 3.13 14.55 12.59
C PRO A 153 3.46 13.09 12.96
N LYS A 154 2.53 12.38 13.61
CA LYS A 154 2.67 10.96 13.95
C LYS A 154 2.08 10.04 12.90
N LEU A 155 1.43 10.58 11.87
CA LEU A 155 0.91 9.76 10.78
C LEU A 155 2.02 9.40 9.80
N ALA A 156 2.25 8.10 9.62
CA ALA A 156 3.24 7.58 8.68
C ALA A 156 2.62 7.14 7.36
N LEU A 157 1.41 6.59 7.37
CA LEU A 157 0.81 5.93 6.22
C LEU A 157 -0.65 6.34 6.05
N VAL A 158 -1.01 6.68 4.81
CA VAL A 158 -2.40 6.77 4.35
C VAL A 158 -2.59 5.73 3.25
N GLN A 159 -3.51 4.79 3.45
CA GLN A 159 -3.91 3.80 2.46
C GLN A 159 -5.26 4.19 1.85
N GLY A 160 -5.36 4.20 0.53
CA GLY A 160 -6.62 4.30 -0.21
C GLY A 160 -7.14 2.95 -0.70
N PRO A 161 -8.38 2.86 -1.17
CA PRO A 161 -8.91 1.64 -1.76
C PRO A 161 -8.20 1.31 -3.08
N GLN A 162 -7.98 0.03 -3.32
CA GLN A 162 -7.68 -0.48 -4.65
C GLN A 162 -9.01 -0.78 -5.34
N THR A 163 -9.28 -0.06 -6.42
CA THR A 163 -10.48 -0.21 -7.23
C THR A 163 -10.04 -0.51 -8.67
N TYR A 164 -10.77 -1.36 -9.33
CA TYR A 164 -10.40 -1.86 -10.65
C TYR A 164 -11.40 -1.40 -11.71
N TYR A 165 -10.92 -1.16 -12.93
CA TYR A 165 -11.77 -0.75 -14.05
C TYR A 165 -12.18 -1.93 -14.97
N ASN A 166 -11.61 -3.11 -14.76
CA ASN A 166 -11.99 -4.35 -15.41
C ASN A 166 -12.64 -5.31 -14.42
N SER A 167 -13.49 -6.20 -14.89
CA SER A 167 -14.01 -7.30 -14.07
C SER A 167 -12.89 -8.29 -13.76
N GLY A 168 -12.77 -8.69 -12.50
CA GLY A 168 -11.86 -9.74 -12.08
C GLY A 168 -12.32 -11.12 -12.55
N ALA A 169 -11.42 -12.11 -12.45
CA ALA A 169 -11.67 -13.48 -12.91
C ALA A 169 -12.90 -14.17 -12.25
N PHE A 170 -13.36 -13.66 -11.13
CA PHE A 170 -14.47 -14.23 -10.34
C PHE A 170 -15.52 -13.19 -9.93
N ASP A 171 -15.48 -12.00 -10.54
CA ASP A 171 -16.46 -10.96 -10.28
C ASP A 171 -17.62 -11.08 -11.28
N ASP A 172 -18.85 -10.96 -10.80
CA ASP A 172 -20.02 -10.76 -11.64
C ASP A 172 -20.10 -9.29 -12.12
N ASP A 173 -20.77 -9.05 -13.22
CA ASP A 173 -20.93 -7.72 -13.83
C ASP A 173 -21.41 -6.68 -12.78
N GLY A 174 -20.50 -5.78 -12.41
CA GLY A 174 -20.77 -4.65 -11.52
C GLY A 174 -20.62 -4.92 -10.02
N ASP A 175 -20.20 -6.12 -9.60
CA ASP A 175 -19.82 -6.39 -8.23
C ASP A 175 -18.29 -6.36 -8.10
N THR A 176 -17.81 -5.66 -7.09
CA THR A 176 -16.38 -5.56 -6.79
C THR A 176 -15.81 -6.80 -6.09
N GLY A 177 -16.63 -7.83 -5.91
CA GLY A 177 -16.26 -9.12 -5.33
C GLY A 177 -15.62 -9.03 -3.94
N ASP A 178 -14.88 -10.06 -3.57
CA ASP A 178 -14.15 -10.15 -2.29
C ASP A 178 -13.20 -8.97 -2.04
N GLN A 179 -12.59 -8.43 -3.09
CA GLN A 179 -11.66 -7.30 -2.97
C GLN A 179 -12.39 -6.01 -2.62
N GLY A 180 -13.59 -5.80 -3.16
CA GLY A 180 -14.43 -4.66 -2.80
C GLY A 180 -14.81 -4.67 -1.32
N VAL A 181 -15.22 -5.80 -0.79
CA VAL A 181 -15.52 -5.94 0.65
C VAL A 181 -14.27 -5.67 1.49
N PHE A 182 -13.11 -6.16 1.05
CA PHE A 182 -11.86 -5.92 1.77
C PHE A 182 -11.49 -4.43 1.81
N PHE A 183 -11.46 -3.76 0.66
CA PHE A 183 -11.03 -2.36 0.59
C PHE A 183 -12.09 -1.36 1.04
N HIS A 184 -13.37 -1.61 0.78
CA HIS A 184 -14.42 -0.62 1.07
C HIS A 184 -15.14 -0.85 2.41
N VAL A 185 -14.94 -2.00 3.06
CA VAL A 185 -15.60 -2.33 4.33
C VAL A 185 -14.58 -2.72 5.40
N GLN A 186 -13.73 -3.72 5.15
CA GLN A 186 -12.87 -4.28 6.20
C GLN A 186 -11.72 -3.37 6.59
N LEU A 187 -10.99 -2.80 5.63
CA LEU A 187 -9.88 -1.88 5.92
C LEU A 187 -10.35 -0.56 6.54
N PRO A 188 -11.41 0.10 6.04
CA PRO A 188 -11.95 1.28 6.72
C PRO A 188 -12.39 1.03 8.15
N ALA A 189 -12.96 -0.15 8.44
CA ALA A 189 -13.40 -0.51 9.79
C ALA A 189 -12.26 -0.68 10.81
N ARG A 190 -11.01 -0.76 10.35
CA ARG A 190 -9.82 -0.95 11.22
C ARG A 190 -9.28 0.32 11.87
N HIS A 191 -9.99 1.44 11.84
CA HIS A 191 -9.56 2.72 12.44
C HIS A 191 -9.59 2.73 13.97
N TRP A 192 -8.97 1.74 14.59
CA TRP A 192 -8.85 1.67 16.03
C TRP A 192 -7.48 2.18 16.47
N ASP A 193 -7.44 3.04 17.45
CA ASP A 193 -6.22 3.52 18.10
C ASP A 193 -5.20 4.18 17.14
N GLY A 194 -5.62 4.57 15.91
CA GLY A 194 -4.76 5.21 14.91
C GLY A 194 -3.74 4.30 14.25
N ALA A 195 -3.91 2.98 14.28
CA ALA A 195 -2.94 2.02 13.74
C ALA A 195 -3.60 0.78 13.12
N GLY A 196 -4.78 0.90 12.53
CA GLY A 196 -5.54 -0.23 12.02
C GLY A 196 -5.25 -0.60 10.57
N PRO A 197 -5.38 0.33 9.61
CA PRO A 197 -5.15 0.03 8.21
C PRO A 197 -3.67 -0.27 7.95
N PHE A 198 -3.40 -1.27 7.12
CA PHE A 198 -2.04 -1.54 6.66
C PHE A 198 -1.86 -1.14 5.20
N TRP A 199 -0.63 -0.96 4.80
CA TRP A 199 -0.24 -0.70 3.43
C TRP A 199 -0.51 -1.92 2.55
N CYS A 200 -1.13 -1.70 1.40
CA CYS A 200 -1.48 -2.73 0.42
C CYS A 200 -0.67 -2.59 -0.88
N GLY A 201 0.49 -1.96 -0.81
CA GLY A 201 1.45 -1.88 -1.90
C GLY A 201 1.20 -0.79 -2.93
N SER A 202 -0.03 -0.28 -3.08
CA SER A 202 -0.42 0.74 -4.06
C SER A 202 -1.45 1.71 -3.47
N THR A 203 -1.76 2.79 -4.21
CA THR A 203 -2.77 3.80 -3.84
C THR A 203 -2.56 4.32 -2.41
N SER A 204 -1.34 4.68 -2.09
CA SER A 204 -0.93 5.01 -0.73
C SER A 204 0.08 6.14 -0.68
N LEU A 205 0.14 6.82 0.46
CA LEU A 205 1.15 7.84 0.76
C LEU A 205 1.86 7.47 2.06
N ILE A 206 3.18 7.64 2.08
CA ILE A 206 4.01 7.26 3.22
C ILE A 206 4.96 8.41 3.56
N ARG A 207 5.08 8.75 4.85
CA ARG A 207 6.01 9.75 5.34
C ARG A 207 7.44 9.24 5.26
N VAL A 208 8.30 9.99 4.59
CA VAL A 208 9.71 9.63 4.34
C VAL A 208 10.50 9.49 5.65
N SER A 209 10.29 10.40 6.61
CA SER A 209 10.96 10.31 7.91
C SER A 209 10.58 9.05 8.69
N ALA A 210 9.35 8.58 8.57
CA ALA A 210 8.91 7.34 9.19
C ALA A 210 9.57 6.11 8.55
N LEU A 211 9.66 6.08 7.20
CA LEU A 211 10.40 5.03 6.49
C LEU A 211 11.87 5.00 6.90
N ARG A 212 12.52 6.17 6.97
CA ARG A 212 13.92 6.27 7.39
C ARG A 212 14.14 5.73 8.80
N GLU A 213 13.23 6.02 9.74
CA GLU A 213 13.31 5.56 11.12
C GLU A 213 13.22 4.03 11.26
N VAL A 214 12.40 3.37 10.42
CA VAL A 214 12.24 1.91 10.45
C VAL A 214 13.17 1.14 9.52
N GLY A 215 14.10 1.83 8.86
CA GLY A 215 15.11 1.23 7.98
C GLY A 215 14.62 0.96 6.56
N GLY A 216 13.64 1.74 6.08
CA GLY A 216 13.08 1.62 4.73
C GLY A 216 11.94 0.62 4.63
N ILE A 217 11.66 0.22 3.39
CA ILE A 217 10.65 -0.78 3.07
C ILE A 217 11.20 -2.17 3.38
N SER A 218 10.39 -3.00 4.05
CA SER A 218 10.78 -4.33 4.48
C SER A 218 11.15 -5.23 3.30
N THR A 219 12.26 -5.92 3.40
CA THR A 219 12.75 -6.87 2.40
C THR A 219 12.76 -8.32 2.89
N GLU A 220 12.33 -8.55 4.11
CA GLU A 220 12.41 -9.86 4.79
C GLU A 220 11.27 -10.81 4.41
N THR A 221 10.18 -10.28 3.84
CA THR A 221 9.01 -11.06 3.41
C THR A 221 8.55 -10.62 2.02
N ILE A 222 7.79 -11.48 1.34
CA ILE A 222 7.24 -11.19 0.01
C ILE A 222 5.99 -10.28 0.03
N VAL A 223 5.53 -9.87 1.20
CA VAL A 223 4.49 -8.85 1.43
C VAL A 223 5.13 -7.70 2.20
N GLU A 224 5.99 -6.99 1.48
CA GLU A 224 6.80 -5.90 1.98
C GLU A 224 5.94 -4.78 2.60
N ASP A 225 4.76 -4.58 2.06
CA ASP A 225 3.78 -3.56 2.42
C ASP A 225 3.20 -3.79 3.82
N MET A 226 2.59 -4.94 4.06
CA MET A 226 2.07 -5.33 5.36
C MET A 226 3.19 -5.37 6.41
N HIS A 227 4.36 -5.91 6.04
CA HIS A 227 5.49 -6.01 6.96
C HIS A 227 6.07 -4.64 7.32
N THR A 228 6.22 -3.74 6.35
CA THR A 228 6.63 -2.35 6.62
C THR A 228 5.65 -1.65 7.56
N THR A 229 4.34 -1.86 7.36
CA THR A 229 3.33 -1.28 8.25
C THR A 229 3.51 -1.74 9.70
N LEU A 230 3.80 -3.02 9.93
CA LEU A 230 4.07 -3.53 11.28
C LEU A 230 5.31 -2.89 11.91
N LYS A 231 6.38 -2.67 11.13
CA LYS A 231 7.56 -1.93 11.59
C LYS A 231 7.22 -0.49 11.98
N LEU A 232 6.41 0.20 11.16
CA LEU A 232 5.93 1.56 11.46
C LEU A 232 5.13 1.60 12.76
N ILE A 233 4.16 0.71 12.93
CA ILE A 233 3.34 0.62 14.16
C ILE A 233 4.23 0.32 15.38
N ARG A 234 5.21 -0.56 15.24
CA ARG A 234 6.18 -0.85 16.32
C ARG A 234 7.02 0.38 16.68
N GLY A 235 7.35 1.22 15.70
CA GLY A 235 8.00 2.52 15.92
C GLY A 235 7.10 3.58 16.55
N GLY A 236 5.82 3.28 16.82
CA GLY A 236 4.85 4.20 17.42
C GLY A 236 4.19 5.15 16.40
N TRP A 237 4.31 4.85 15.12
CA TRP A 237 3.66 5.59 14.06
C TRP A 237 2.20 5.18 13.89
N LYS A 238 1.39 6.10 13.37
CA LYS A 238 -0.02 5.87 13.06
C LYS A 238 -0.21 5.57 11.58
N THR A 239 -1.32 4.89 11.27
CA THR A 239 -1.80 4.65 9.93
C THR A 239 -3.24 5.12 9.79
N ALA A 240 -3.64 5.55 8.60
CA ALA A 240 -4.99 5.99 8.29
C ALA A 240 -5.50 5.36 6.99
N TYR A 241 -6.81 5.33 6.83
CA TYR A 241 -7.47 4.89 5.61
C TYR A 241 -8.27 6.02 4.98
N HIS A 242 -8.03 6.28 3.70
CA HIS A 242 -8.80 7.23 2.92
C HIS A 242 -9.82 6.46 2.07
N HIS A 243 -11.11 6.68 2.28
CA HIS A 243 -12.17 5.83 1.73
C HIS A 243 -12.64 6.20 0.31
N GLN A 244 -12.22 7.34 -0.22
CA GLN A 244 -12.54 7.71 -1.60
C GLN A 244 -11.67 6.92 -2.58
N VAL A 245 -12.21 6.64 -3.76
CA VAL A 245 -11.45 6.06 -4.87
C VAL A 245 -10.43 7.09 -5.34
N LEU A 246 -9.16 6.70 -5.32
CA LEU A 246 -8.02 7.57 -5.65
C LEU A 246 -7.29 7.13 -6.92
N ALA A 247 -7.41 5.87 -7.27
CA ALA A 247 -6.83 5.30 -8.48
C ALA A 247 -7.68 4.12 -8.98
N LEU A 248 -7.54 3.82 -10.27
CA LEU A 248 -8.19 2.68 -10.92
C LEU A 248 -7.12 1.76 -11.48
N GLY A 249 -7.10 0.51 -11.04
CA GLY A 249 -6.12 -0.49 -11.44
C GLY A 249 -6.69 -1.59 -12.34
N LEU A 250 -5.85 -2.57 -12.65
CA LEU A 250 -6.22 -3.80 -13.34
C LEU A 250 -6.38 -4.95 -12.33
N ALA A 251 -7.56 -5.55 -12.29
CA ALA A 251 -7.75 -6.80 -11.57
C ALA A 251 -7.18 -7.98 -12.36
N PRO A 252 -6.72 -9.06 -11.67
CA PRO A 252 -6.42 -10.31 -12.36
C PRO A 252 -7.64 -10.81 -13.14
N ASP A 253 -7.51 -10.94 -14.45
CA ASP A 253 -8.59 -11.30 -15.36
C ASP A 253 -8.68 -12.81 -15.62
N THR A 254 -7.67 -13.59 -15.19
CA THR A 254 -7.66 -15.03 -15.31
C THR A 254 -7.61 -15.74 -13.95
N PRO A 255 -8.22 -16.93 -13.81
CA PRO A 255 -8.15 -17.72 -12.58
C PRO A 255 -6.71 -18.03 -12.14
N GLU A 256 -5.79 -18.25 -13.09
CA GLU A 256 -4.39 -18.53 -12.81
C GLU A 256 -3.69 -17.34 -12.16
N GLN A 257 -3.90 -16.13 -12.68
CA GLN A 257 -3.34 -14.90 -12.10
C GLN A 257 -3.91 -14.62 -10.72
N TYR A 258 -5.22 -14.81 -10.55
CA TYR A 258 -5.89 -14.67 -9.26
C TYR A 258 -5.31 -15.64 -8.21
N LEU A 259 -5.20 -16.92 -8.55
CA LEU A 259 -4.63 -17.93 -7.63
C LEU A 259 -3.16 -17.66 -7.31
N LEU A 260 -2.38 -17.18 -8.29
CA LEU A 260 -0.98 -16.81 -8.07
C LEU A 260 -0.88 -15.63 -7.09
N GLN A 261 -1.73 -14.61 -7.24
CA GLN A 261 -1.80 -13.46 -6.34
C GLN A 261 -2.17 -13.91 -4.92
N ARG A 262 -3.24 -14.70 -4.76
CA ARG A 262 -3.68 -15.22 -3.45
C ARG A 262 -2.64 -16.09 -2.78
N ARG A 263 -1.96 -16.93 -3.55
CA ARG A 263 -0.84 -17.74 -3.04
C ARG A 263 0.30 -16.87 -2.52
N ARG A 264 0.68 -15.81 -3.24
CA ARG A 264 1.70 -14.86 -2.78
C ARG A 264 1.29 -14.20 -1.47
N TRP A 265 0.06 -13.71 -1.37
CA TRP A 265 -0.44 -13.08 -0.14
C TRP A 265 -0.46 -14.05 1.03
N GLY A 266 -0.99 -15.25 0.85
CA GLY A 266 -1.01 -16.28 1.90
C GLY A 266 0.39 -16.69 2.36
N MET A 267 1.31 -16.93 1.43
CA MET A 267 2.71 -17.24 1.77
C MET A 267 3.38 -16.09 2.52
N GLY A 268 3.21 -14.86 2.03
CA GLY A 268 3.78 -13.66 2.64
C GLY A 268 3.21 -13.40 4.04
N SER A 269 1.91 -13.54 4.22
CA SER A 269 1.27 -13.44 5.53
C SER A 269 1.84 -14.44 6.54
N MET A 270 2.08 -15.68 6.12
CA MET A 270 2.73 -16.70 6.96
C MET A 270 4.19 -16.34 7.27
N GLN A 271 4.93 -15.75 6.33
CA GLN A 271 6.28 -15.25 6.59
C GLN A 271 6.27 -14.16 7.65
N VAL A 272 5.35 -13.18 7.54
CA VAL A 272 5.18 -12.11 8.54
C VAL A 272 4.82 -12.70 9.91
N LEU A 273 3.88 -13.65 9.97
CA LEU A 273 3.49 -14.32 11.21
C LEU A 273 4.69 -14.91 11.93
N VAL A 274 5.57 -15.61 11.20
CA VAL A 274 6.74 -16.30 11.76
C VAL A 274 7.85 -15.30 12.08
N HIS A 275 8.19 -14.41 11.15
CA HIS A 275 9.28 -13.46 11.28
C HIS A 275 9.04 -12.49 12.45
N GLU A 276 7.86 -11.91 12.51
CA GLU A 276 7.47 -10.97 13.56
C GLU A 276 7.00 -11.63 14.85
N ARG A 277 6.91 -12.95 14.86
CA ARG A 277 6.39 -13.72 16.01
C ARG A 277 5.07 -13.13 16.50
N LEU A 278 4.11 -12.96 15.58
CA LEU A 278 2.86 -12.23 15.87
C LEU A 278 2.10 -12.79 17.07
N TRP A 279 2.27 -14.07 17.43
CA TRP A 279 1.72 -14.66 18.65
C TRP A 279 2.23 -13.99 19.94
N ALA A 280 3.39 -13.30 19.87
CA ALA A 280 3.98 -12.54 20.99
C ALA A 280 3.80 -11.02 20.83
N ALA A 281 3.24 -10.54 19.74
CA ALA A 281 3.13 -9.12 19.39
C ALA A 281 2.19 -8.32 20.32
N LYS A 282 1.39 -8.99 21.15
CA LYS A 282 0.53 -8.35 22.15
C LYS A 282 1.28 -7.39 23.10
N LYS A 283 2.60 -7.47 23.13
CA LYS A 283 3.44 -6.58 23.94
C LYS A 283 3.53 -5.15 23.37
N TRP A 284 3.32 -4.97 22.05
CA TRP A 284 3.49 -3.72 21.35
C TRP A 284 2.32 -3.38 20.40
N LEU A 285 1.42 -4.33 20.12
CA LEU A 285 0.16 -4.09 19.43
C LEU A 285 -0.97 -3.94 20.46
N SER A 286 -1.92 -3.04 20.18
CA SER A 286 -3.19 -3.06 20.90
C SER A 286 -3.86 -4.43 20.69
N TRP A 287 -4.72 -4.85 21.61
CA TRP A 287 -5.36 -6.16 21.50
C TRP A 287 -6.20 -6.29 20.21
N ARG A 288 -6.77 -5.19 19.72
CA ARG A 288 -7.54 -5.14 18.47
C ARG A 288 -6.63 -5.33 17.26
N ASN A 289 -5.57 -4.52 17.15
CA ASN A 289 -4.59 -4.67 16.08
C ASN A 289 -3.92 -6.06 16.12
N PHE A 290 -3.64 -6.58 17.31
CA PHE A 290 -3.13 -7.94 17.46
C PHE A 290 -4.06 -8.97 16.81
N TYR A 291 -5.37 -8.90 17.09
CA TYR A 291 -6.34 -9.81 16.49
C TYR A 291 -6.47 -9.63 14.97
N GLU A 292 -6.47 -8.38 14.50
CA GLU A 292 -6.56 -8.08 13.08
C GLU A 292 -5.38 -8.66 12.29
N TYR A 293 -4.17 -8.41 12.76
CA TYR A 293 -2.99 -8.93 12.10
C TYR A 293 -2.89 -10.45 12.20
N LEU A 294 -3.22 -11.04 13.37
CA LEU A 294 -3.23 -12.48 13.53
C LEU A 294 -4.29 -13.13 12.62
N ASN A 295 -5.50 -12.59 12.58
CA ASN A 295 -6.56 -13.10 11.72
C ASN A 295 -6.21 -12.93 10.23
N GLY A 296 -5.65 -11.79 9.83
CA GLY A 296 -5.21 -11.55 8.46
C GLY A 296 -4.05 -12.42 7.99
N THR A 297 -3.24 -12.97 8.91
CA THR A 297 -2.11 -13.85 8.55
C THR A 297 -2.48 -15.34 8.56
N VAL A 298 -3.57 -15.73 9.21
CA VAL A 298 -4.03 -17.14 9.31
C VAL A 298 -5.11 -17.47 8.28
N TRP A 299 -5.57 -16.49 7.52
CA TRP A 299 -6.65 -16.60 6.54
C TRP A 299 -6.22 -17.17 5.19
#